data_b55f9789c6ae1edc3136a8df4cdf3f12
#
_entry.id   b55f9789c6ae1edc3136a8df4cdf3f12
#
_cell.length_a   1.000
_cell.length_b   1.000
_cell.length_c   1.000
_cell.angle_alpha   90.00
_cell.angle_beta   90.00
_cell.angle_gamma   90.00
#
_symmetry.space_group_name_H-M   'P 1'
#
loop_
_entity.id
_entity.type
_entity.pdbx_description
1 polymer ?
#
loop_
_entity_poly.entity_id
_entity_poly.type
_entity_poly.pdbx_seq_one_letter_code
_entity_poly.pdbx_strand_id
1 'polypeptide(L)'
;MNKIRRYISDFLLKKRRDTKYPDRDLKFIAEISKLVGFKIQDIELYREAFSLKKNSKDGSCSKNYERLEFLGDAMIGSIISYYLYENYPNHNEGYLTQMKSKIVNRQNLNRLGEQLCLTSYIQ
;
A
#
# COMPACT_ATOMS: atom_id res chain seq x y z
N MET A 1 -17.43 17.12 7.67
CA MET A 1 -17.68 15.68 7.48
C MET A 1 -17.81 15.25 6.01
N ASN A 2 -18.26 16.09 5.09
CA ASN A 2 -18.47 15.72 3.69
C ASN A 2 -17.21 15.59 2.80
N LYS A 3 -16.13 16.31 3.08
CA LYS A 3 -14.93 16.29 2.22
C LYS A 3 -14.14 14.99 2.31
N ILE A 4 -13.93 14.46 3.52
CA ILE A 4 -13.18 13.20 3.73
C ILE A 4 -13.96 12.01 3.14
N ARG A 5 -15.29 11.97 3.36
CA ARG A 5 -16.15 10.91 2.81
C ARG A 5 -16.15 10.93 1.27
N ARG A 6 -16.13 12.12 0.67
CA ARG A 6 -16.02 12.31 -0.78
C ARG A 6 -14.63 11.89 -1.30
N TYR A 7 -13.55 12.21 -0.58
CA TYR A 7 -12.20 11.75 -0.90
C TYR A 7 -12.08 10.22 -0.87
N ILE A 8 -12.66 9.58 0.15
CA ILE A 8 -12.67 8.10 0.26
C ILE A 8 -13.53 7.51 -0.85
N SER A 9 -14.70 8.08 -1.13
CA SER A 9 -15.58 7.65 -2.20
C SER A 9 -14.92 7.81 -3.58
N ASP A 10 -14.29 8.95 -3.86
CA ASP A 10 -13.61 9.20 -5.13
C ASP A 10 -12.37 8.32 -5.31
N PHE A 11 -11.67 7.99 -4.20
CA PHE A 11 -10.57 7.03 -4.20
C PHE A 11 -11.07 5.59 -4.50
N LEU A 12 -12.21 5.20 -3.91
CA LEU A 12 -12.80 3.87 -4.10
C LEU A 12 -13.57 3.73 -5.43
N LEU A 13 -14.09 4.83 -5.97
CA LEU A 13 -14.94 4.86 -7.17
C LEU A 13 -14.22 5.37 -8.43
N LYS A 14 -12.87 5.48 -8.41
CA LYS A 14 -12.12 5.92 -9.58
C LYS A 14 -12.44 5.02 -10.77
N LYS A 15 -13.23 5.61 -11.64
CA LYS A 15 -13.93 5.11 -12.81
C LYS A 15 -13.16 4.02 -13.55
N ARG A 16 -13.81 2.86 -13.77
CA ARG A 16 -13.40 1.82 -14.72
C ARG A 16 -13.01 2.47 -16.05
N ARG A 17 -11.73 2.41 -16.38
CA ARG A 17 -11.29 2.53 -17.76
C ARG A 17 -11.15 1.10 -18.25
N ASP A 18 -12.03 0.71 -19.18
CA ASP A 18 -11.87 -0.51 -19.96
C ASP A 18 -10.68 -0.31 -20.90
N THR A 19 -9.47 -0.49 -20.37
CA THR A 19 -8.25 -0.52 -21.15
C THR A 19 -7.91 -1.98 -21.41
N LYS A 20 -7.86 -2.34 -22.69
CA LYS A 20 -7.37 -3.64 -23.15
C LYS A 20 -5.86 -3.68 -22.88
N TYR A 21 -5.47 -4.34 -21.80
CA TYR A 21 -4.07 -4.45 -21.40
C TYR A 21 -3.31 -5.45 -22.29
N PRO A 22 -2.01 -5.22 -22.61
CA PRO A 22 -1.14 -6.22 -23.20
C PRO A 22 -1.06 -7.51 -22.35
N ASP A 23 -0.75 -8.65 -22.98
CA ASP A 23 -0.71 -9.95 -22.30
C ASP A 23 0.19 -10.01 -21.07
N ARG A 24 1.36 -9.34 -21.11
CA ARG A 24 2.25 -9.23 -19.95
C ARG A 24 1.59 -8.53 -18.76
N ASP A 25 0.72 -7.58 -19.05
CA ASP A 25 0.01 -6.81 -18.04
C ASP A 25 -1.12 -7.61 -17.44
N LEU A 26 -1.77 -8.45 -18.23
CA LEU A 26 -2.80 -9.38 -17.76
C LEU A 26 -2.22 -10.37 -16.75
N LYS A 27 -1.00 -10.87 -16.96
CA LYS A 27 -0.30 -11.73 -16.00
C LYS A 27 -0.04 -11.00 -14.68
N PHE A 28 0.54 -9.80 -14.76
CA PHE A 28 0.80 -8.98 -13.58
C PHE A 28 -0.50 -8.65 -12.81
N ILE A 29 -1.57 -8.26 -13.54
CA ILE A 29 -2.89 -8.01 -12.93
C ILE A 29 -3.42 -9.24 -12.21
N ALA A 30 -3.31 -10.43 -12.81
CA ALA A 30 -3.77 -11.67 -12.22
C ALA A 30 -3.00 -12.03 -10.95
N GLU A 31 -1.68 -11.92 -10.97
CA GLU A 31 -0.81 -12.23 -9.83
C GLU A 31 -1.05 -11.25 -8.66
N ILE A 32 -1.07 -9.94 -8.94
CA ILE A 32 -1.34 -8.95 -7.89
C ILE A 32 -2.76 -9.05 -7.36
N SER A 33 -3.76 -9.28 -8.23
CA SER A 33 -5.15 -9.49 -7.77
C SER A 33 -5.28 -10.70 -6.85
N LYS A 34 -4.53 -11.77 -7.12
CA LYS A 34 -4.47 -12.95 -6.24
C LYS A 34 -3.82 -12.62 -4.90
N LEU A 35 -2.74 -11.85 -4.91
CA LEU A 35 -2.01 -11.45 -3.71
C LEU A 35 -2.87 -10.56 -2.79
N VAL A 36 -3.56 -9.56 -3.35
CA VAL A 36 -4.38 -8.61 -2.59
C VAL A 36 -5.79 -9.12 -2.29
N GLY A 37 -6.22 -10.22 -2.92
CA GLY A 37 -7.53 -10.84 -2.70
C GLY A 37 -8.69 -10.16 -3.43
N PHE A 38 -8.43 -9.20 -4.32
CA PHE A 38 -9.45 -8.54 -5.14
C PHE A 38 -8.90 -8.12 -6.51
N LYS A 39 -9.78 -7.89 -7.48
CA LYS A 39 -9.39 -7.45 -8.82
C LYS A 39 -8.86 -6.01 -8.77
N ILE A 40 -7.59 -5.82 -9.14
CA ILE A 40 -7.00 -4.49 -9.25
C ILE A 40 -7.60 -3.72 -10.43
N GLN A 41 -7.79 -2.40 -10.25
CA GLN A 41 -8.42 -1.53 -11.25
C GLN A 41 -7.41 -0.58 -11.91
N ASP A 42 -6.38 -0.19 -11.20
CA ASP A 42 -5.36 0.77 -11.66
C ASP A 42 -3.98 0.10 -11.60
N ILE A 43 -3.59 -0.51 -12.71
CA ILE A 43 -2.31 -1.21 -12.83
C ILE A 43 -1.12 -0.27 -12.62
N GLU A 44 -1.23 0.99 -13.07
CA GLU A 44 -0.13 1.95 -12.99
C GLU A 44 0.21 2.29 -11.54
N LEU A 45 -0.80 2.35 -10.66
CA LEU A 45 -0.58 2.54 -9.22
C LEU A 45 0.29 1.42 -8.61
N TYR A 46 0.02 0.18 -9.01
CA TYR A 46 0.80 -0.97 -8.52
C TYR A 46 2.19 -1.03 -9.13
N ARG A 47 2.33 -0.72 -10.42
CA ARG A 47 3.66 -0.60 -11.04
C ARG A 47 4.51 0.45 -10.36
N GLU A 48 3.91 1.59 -10.06
CA GLU A 48 4.58 2.67 -9.36
C GLU A 48 5.02 2.25 -7.97
N ALA A 49 4.17 1.53 -7.22
CA ALA A 49 4.49 0.99 -5.90
C ALA A 49 5.65 -0.02 -5.94
N PHE A 50 5.81 -0.77 -7.02
CA PHE A 50 6.89 -1.75 -7.20
C PHE A 50 8.10 -1.21 -8.00
N SER A 51 8.09 0.07 -8.40
CA SER A 51 9.24 0.65 -9.10
C SER A 51 10.38 0.94 -8.15
N LEU A 52 11.61 0.54 -8.53
CA LEU A 52 12.80 0.98 -7.81
C LEU A 52 13.00 2.49 -8.02
N LYS A 53 13.53 3.14 -6.99
CA LYS A 53 13.99 4.52 -7.04
C LYS A 53 15.12 4.61 -8.06
N LYS A 54 14.79 4.84 -9.33
CA LYS A 54 15.81 5.14 -10.34
C LYS A 54 16.30 6.55 -10.09
N ASN A 55 17.58 6.68 -9.79
CA ASN A 55 18.29 7.96 -9.85
C ASN A 55 18.35 8.37 -11.34
N SER A 56 17.28 8.92 -11.86
CA SER A 56 17.29 9.51 -13.19
C SER A 56 18.14 10.77 -13.10
N LYS A 57 19.18 10.86 -13.96
CA LYS A 57 20.07 12.02 -14.06
C LYS A 57 19.32 13.33 -14.34
N ASP A 58 18.06 13.26 -14.71
CA ASP A 58 17.20 14.39 -15.08
C ASP A 58 16.33 14.93 -13.93
N GLY A 59 16.57 14.52 -12.68
CA GLY A 59 15.81 15.03 -11.53
C GLY A 59 14.31 14.67 -11.53
N SER A 60 13.80 13.93 -12.54
CA SER A 60 12.46 13.37 -12.55
C SER A 60 12.47 12.05 -11.75
N CYS A 61 12.77 12.15 -10.47
CA CYS A 61 12.59 11.06 -9.54
C CYS A 61 11.11 10.65 -9.53
N SER A 62 10.85 9.40 -9.31
CA SER A 62 9.53 8.84 -9.06
C SER A 62 8.87 9.52 -7.83
N LYS A 63 8.49 10.79 -8.01
CA LYS A 63 7.82 11.60 -6.97
C LYS A 63 6.60 10.87 -6.40
N ASN A 64 6.07 9.95 -7.15
CA ASN A 64 4.87 9.22 -6.78
C ASN A 64 5.17 8.02 -5.87
N TYR A 65 6.30 7.29 -6.07
CA TYR A 65 6.70 6.21 -5.15
C TYR A 65 6.84 6.73 -3.70
N GLU A 66 7.55 7.83 -3.50
CA GLU A 66 7.72 8.43 -2.17
C GLU A 66 6.37 8.89 -1.56
N ARG A 67 5.47 9.38 -2.41
CA ARG A 67 4.11 9.75 -1.97
C ARG A 67 3.27 8.52 -1.62
N LEU A 68 3.42 7.42 -2.36
CA LEU A 68 2.76 6.15 -2.06
C LEU A 68 3.33 5.53 -0.78
N GLU A 69 4.64 5.59 -0.57
CA GLU A 69 5.30 5.16 0.66
C GLU A 69 4.76 5.93 1.87
N PHE A 70 4.73 7.27 1.77
CA PHE A 70 4.17 8.13 2.82
C PHE A 70 2.72 7.78 3.15
N LEU A 71 1.88 7.61 2.13
CA LEU A 71 0.47 7.25 2.31
C LEU A 71 0.32 5.84 2.90
N GLY A 72 1.08 4.88 2.39
CA GLY A 72 1.07 3.49 2.84
C GLY A 72 1.46 3.35 4.31
N ASP A 73 2.50 4.07 4.74
CA ASP A 73 2.93 4.09 6.14
C ASP A 73 1.81 4.61 7.06
N ALA A 74 1.17 5.71 6.70
CA ALA A 74 0.04 6.26 7.44
C ALA A 74 -1.15 5.30 7.49
N MET A 75 -1.46 4.60 6.41
CA MET A 75 -2.55 3.62 6.35
C MET A 75 -2.27 2.39 7.21
N ILE A 76 -1.09 1.80 7.10
CA ILE A 76 -0.66 0.67 7.94
C ILE A 76 -0.71 1.08 9.41
N GLY A 77 -0.16 2.25 9.75
CA GLY A 77 -0.18 2.78 11.09
C GLY A 77 -1.60 2.94 11.65
N SER A 78 -2.54 3.40 10.83
CA SER A 78 -3.95 3.57 11.21
C SER A 78 -4.64 2.21 11.43
N ILE A 79 -4.45 1.25 10.52
CA ILE A 79 -5.03 -0.10 10.62
C ILE A 79 -4.55 -0.80 11.89
N ILE A 80 -3.25 -0.76 12.17
CA ILE A 80 -2.67 -1.39 13.37
C ILE A 80 -3.15 -0.68 14.65
N SER A 81 -3.26 0.65 14.63
CA SER A 81 -3.81 1.39 15.77
C SER A 81 -5.25 0.98 16.06
N TYR A 82 -6.08 0.85 15.03
CA TYR A 82 -7.46 0.40 15.17
C TYR A 82 -7.52 -1.04 15.71
N TYR A 83 -6.72 -1.95 15.16
CA TYR A 83 -6.64 -3.32 15.63
C TYR A 83 -6.26 -3.42 17.11
N LEU A 84 -5.24 -2.68 17.53
CA LEU A 84 -4.80 -2.65 18.93
C LEU A 84 -5.87 -2.05 19.86
N TYR A 85 -6.52 -0.98 19.44
CA TYR A 85 -7.60 -0.35 20.19
C TYR A 85 -8.76 -1.33 20.44
N GLU A 86 -9.20 -2.06 19.44
CA GLU A 86 -10.29 -3.03 19.57
C GLU A 86 -9.92 -4.26 20.42
N ASN A 87 -8.69 -4.76 20.27
CA ASN A 87 -8.31 -6.04 20.88
C ASN A 87 -7.66 -5.90 22.25
N TYR A 88 -7.27 -4.68 22.66
CA TYR A 88 -6.63 -4.41 23.94
C TYR A 88 -7.33 -3.29 24.73
N PRO A 89 -8.66 -3.42 25.01
CA PRO A 89 -9.46 -2.33 25.58
C PRO A 89 -9.03 -1.92 27.01
N ASN A 90 -8.36 -2.80 27.73
CA ASN A 90 -7.93 -2.57 29.12
C ASN A 90 -6.51 -1.98 29.22
N HIS A 91 -5.86 -1.67 28.09
CA HIS A 91 -4.51 -1.13 28.08
C HIS A 91 -4.53 0.36 27.78
N ASN A 92 -3.59 1.09 28.39
CA ASN A 92 -3.47 2.53 28.18
C ASN A 92 -2.81 2.89 26.85
N GLU A 93 -2.86 4.16 26.48
CA GLU A 93 -2.28 4.68 25.23
C GLU A 93 -0.79 4.37 25.10
N GLY A 94 -0.01 4.51 26.18
CA GLY A 94 1.42 4.23 26.17
C GLY A 94 1.74 2.78 25.77
N TYR A 95 0.97 1.82 26.30
CA TYR A 95 1.11 0.41 25.90
C TYR A 95 0.76 0.20 24.42
N LEU A 96 -0.36 0.76 23.95
CA LEU A 96 -0.79 0.63 22.56
C LEU A 96 0.24 1.24 21.60
N THR A 97 0.79 2.40 21.91
CA THR A 97 1.83 3.07 21.15
C THR A 97 3.11 2.23 21.08
N GLN A 98 3.54 1.65 22.20
CA GLN A 98 4.71 0.77 22.23
C GLN A 98 4.48 -0.50 21.40
N MET A 99 3.31 -1.12 21.49
CA MET A 99 2.95 -2.31 20.72
C MET A 99 2.90 -1.99 19.23
N LYS A 100 2.29 -0.88 18.84
CA LYS A 100 2.28 -0.41 17.45
C LYS A 100 3.70 -0.29 16.90
N SER A 101 4.60 0.38 17.61
CA SER A 101 6.00 0.56 17.18
C SER A 101 6.74 -0.76 16.99
N LYS A 102 6.45 -1.77 17.82
CA LYS A 102 7.00 -3.11 17.68
C LYS A 102 6.46 -3.85 16.45
N ILE A 103 5.23 -3.59 16.04
CA ILE A 103 4.60 -4.25 14.90
C ILE A 103 5.04 -3.60 13.59
N VAL A 104 4.95 -2.27 13.49
CA VAL A 104 5.20 -1.51 12.25
C VAL A 104 6.65 -1.05 12.09
N ASN A 105 7.60 -1.72 12.71
CA ASN A 105 9.01 -1.41 12.48
C ASN A 105 9.48 -1.96 11.11
N ARG A 106 10.56 -1.37 10.61
CA ARG A 106 11.11 -1.71 9.29
C ARG A 106 11.46 -3.21 9.15
N GLN A 107 11.98 -3.82 10.19
CA GLN A 107 12.38 -5.22 10.17
C GLN A 107 11.18 -6.16 9.99
N ASN A 108 10.08 -5.91 10.70
CA ASN A 108 8.86 -6.70 10.59
C ASN A 108 8.19 -6.49 9.24
N LEU A 109 8.15 -5.25 8.74
CA LEU A 109 7.58 -4.95 7.41
C LEU A 109 8.40 -5.60 6.30
N ASN A 110 9.73 -5.59 6.37
CA ASN A 110 10.59 -6.29 5.42
C ASN A 110 10.32 -7.80 5.42
N ARG A 111 10.27 -8.41 6.62
CA ARG A 111 9.96 -9.85 6.75
C ARG A 111 8.58 -10.19 6.17
N LEU A 112 7.59 -9.35 6.40
CA LEU A 112 6.27 -9.54 5.82
C LEU A 112 6.32 -9.43 4.28
N GLY A 113 7.05 -8.46 3.74
CA GLY A 113 7.26 -8.30 2.30
C GLY A 113 7.92 -9.54 1.67
N GLU A 114 8.90 -10.14 2.34
CA GLU A 114 9.55 -11.38 1.91
C GLU A 114 8.57 -12.56 1.94
N GLN A 115 7.79 -12.72 3.02
CA GLN A 115 6.78 -13.77 3.13
C GLN A 115 5.69 -13.68 2.06
N LEU A 116 5.34 -12.48 1.65
CA LEU A 116 4.39 -12.20 0.57
C LEU A 116 5.05 -12.26 -0.83
N CYS A 117 6.34 -12.57 -0.92
CA CYS A 117 7.13 -12.60 -2.15
C CYS A 117 7.07 -11.28 -2.94
N LEU A 118 6.92 -10.13 -2.26
CA LEU A 118 6.77 -8.83 -2.91
C LEU A 118 8.01 -8.42 -3.71
N THR A 119 9.19 -8.90 -3.32
CA THR A 119 10.45 -8.62 -4.02
C THR A 119 10.48 -9.11 -5.46
N SER A 120 9.69 -10.15 -5.79
CA SER A 120 9.58 -10.67 -7.16
C SER A 120 8.89 -9.72 -8.14
N TYR A 121 8.16 -8.73 -7.63
CA TYR A 121 7.44 -7.73 -8.42
C TYR A 121 8.21 -6.41 -8.59
N ILE A 122 9.34 -6.24 -7.90
CA ILE A 122 10.17 -5.02 -8.02
C ILE A 122 10.83 -4.97 -9.39
N GLN A 123 10.67 -3.81 -10.08
CA GLN A 123 11.17 -3.54 -11.44
C GLN A 123 12.23 -2.44 -11.46
#